data_50db9f99fc4b9bf96e3a815be7d54433
#
_entry.id   50db9f99fc4b9bf96e3a815be7d54433
#
_cell.length_a   1.000
_cell.length_b   1.000
_cell.length_c   1.000
_cell.angle_alpha   90.00
_cell.angle_beta   90.00
_cell.angle_gamma   90.00
#
_symmetry.space_group_name_H-M   'P 1'
#
loop_
_entity.id
_entity.type
_entity.pdbx_description
1 polymer ?
#
loop_
_entity_poly.entity_id
_entity_poly.type
_entity_poly.pdbx_seq_one_letter_code
_entity_poly.pdbx_strand_id
1 'polypeptide(L)'
;MRVTIVTTWFPTNRSPGLGVFVARHAASMAAAGHDIRVVHLASASVDDGVRHDRVMGLPVVRLPMSLSRPHEVLAARRELTALTEGSDVVHTHAVSTLLPYALGRPHQPWLHTEHWSGIAQRGAELGSLARAGAQVVLRLERRPDVVTTVSDQLAADLRAYRPHGE
;
A
#
# COMPACT_ATOMS: atom_id res chain seq x y z
N MET A 1 -18.55 4.89 6.67
CA MET A 1 -18.00 3.74 5.91
C MET A 1 -16.90 3.12 6.73
N ARG A 2 -16.72 1.80 6.62
CA ARG A 2 -15.58 1.07 7.18
C ARG A 2 -14.49 0.97 6.10
N VAL A 3 -13.32 1.54 6.36
CA VAL A 3 -12.19 1.57 5.40
C VAL A 3 -11.00 0.85 6.02
N THR A 4 -10.48 -0.16 5.32
CA THR A 4 -9.19 -0.76 5.67
C THR A 4 -8.10 -0.15 4.80
N ILE A 5 -7.19 0.59 5.43
CA ILE A 5 -5.99 1.14 4.80
C ILE A 5 -4.88 0.10 4.87
N VAL A 6 -4.31 -0.27 3.71
CA VAL A 6 -3.16 -1.17 3.61
C VAL A 6 -1.96 -0.38 3.12
N THR A 7 -0.86 -0.37 3.86
CA THR A 7 0.31 0.44 3.52
C THR A 7 1.62 -0.23 3.92
N THR A 8 2.69 0.03 3.16
CA THR A 8 4.06 -0.32 3.56
C THR A 8 4.78 0.84 4.26
N TRP A 9 4.15 2.03 4.30
CA TRP A 9 4.69 3.23 4.91
C TRP A 9 3.78 3.70 6.05
N PHE A 10 4.17 3.33 7.28
CA PHE A 10 3.44 3.74 8.48
C PHE A 10 4.40 3.84 9.67
N PRO A 11 4.18 4.75 10.63
CA PRO A 11 5.06 4.93 11.77
C PRO A 11 5.19 3.66 12.61
N THR A 12 6.43 3.36 13.02
CA THR A 12 6.78 2.31 13.99
C THR A 12 7.69 2.90 15.07
N ASN A 13 7.91 2.19 16.18
CA ASN A 13 8.85 2.63 17.20
C ASN A 13 10.28 2.73 16.64
N ARG A 14 10.63 1.87 15.67
CA ARG A 14 11.92 1.89 14.99
C ARG A 14 12.05 3.02 13.95
N SER A 15 10.94 3.43 13.34
CA SER A 15 10.90 4.42 12.27
C SER A 15 9.70 5.35 12.44
N PRO A 16 9.70 6.25 13.42
CA PRO A 16 8.53 7.08 13.76
C PRO A 16 8.17 8.11 12.68
N GLY A 17 9.10 8.46 11.80
CA GLY A 17 8.87 9.37 10.68
C GLY A 17 8.32 8.70 9.41
N LEU A 18 8.34 7.37 9.34
CA LEU A 18 7.92 6.65 8.13
C LEU A 18 6.41 6.79 7.90
N GLY A 19 6.02 7.31 6.73
CA GLY A 19 4.62 7.36 6.31
C GLY A 19 3.70 8.17 7.22
N VAL A 20 4.22 9.18 7.94
CA VAL A 20 3.42 10.08 8.79
C VAL A 20 2.27 10.73 8.01
N PHE A 21 2.46 10.99 6.71
CA PHE A 21 1.41 11.54 5.85
C PHE A 21 0.26 10.55 5.64
N VAL A 22 0.53 9.23 5.55
CA VAL A 22 -0.53 8.20 5.49
C VAL A 22 -1.27 8.14 6.82
N ALA A 23 -0.55 8.21 7.95
CA ALA A 23 -1.17 8.22 9.27
C ALA A 23 -2.07 9.45 9.48
N ARG A 24 -1.63 10.63 9.05
CA ARG A 24 -2.43 11.87 9.11
C ARG A 24 -3.65 11.79 8.20
N HIS A 25 -3.52 11.25 6.98
CA HIS A 25 -4.64 11.03 6.08
C HIS A 25 -5.68 10.09 6.70
N ALA A 26 -5.23 8.97 7.26
CA ALA A 26 -6.10 8.02 7.95
C ALA A 26 -6.82 8.67 9.15
N ALA A 27 -6.10 9.47 9.95
CA ALA A 27 -6.69 10.20 11.08
C ALA A 27 -7.72 11.25 10.62
N SER A 28 -7.47 11.95 9.50
CA SER A 28 -8.44 12.88 8.93
C SER A 28 -9.72 12.19 8.46
N MET A 29 -9.61 11.01 7.86
CA MET A 29 -10.77 10.20 7.48
C MET A 29 -11.57 9.74 8.72
N ALA A 30 -10.88 9.33 9.79
CA ALA A 30 -11.53 8.97 11.04
C ALA A 30 -12.25 10.18 11.68
N ALA A 31 -11.62 11.36 11.66
CA ALA A 31 -12.24 12.60 12.12
C ALA A 31 -13.47 13.01 11.29
N ALA A 32 -13.50 12.62 10.01
CA ALA A 32 -14.66 12.80 9.13
C ALA A 32 -15.79 11.75 9.36
N GLY A 33 -15.66 10.89 10.37
CA GLY A 33 -16.68 9.92 10.77
C GLY A 33 -16.59 8.56 10.08
N HIS A 34 -15.47 8.23 9.46
CA HIS A 34 -15.23 6.89 8.93
C HIS A 34 -14.63 5.95 9.98
N ASP A 35 -14.99 4.67 9.93
CA ASP A 35 -14.38 3.61 10.75
C ASP A 35 -13.10 3.14 10.04
N ILE A 36 -11.94 3.53 10.56
CA ILE A 36 -10.64 3.29 9.94
C ILE A 36 -9.87 2.21 10.68
N ARG A 37 -9.41 1.20 9.92
CA ARG A 37 -8.41 0.22 10.35
C ARG A 37 -7.19 0.36 9.46
N VAL A 38 -6.00 0.25 10.03
CA VAL A 38 -4.73 0.24 9.28
C VAL A 38 -4.08 -1.13 9.35
N VAL A 39 -3.68 -1.65 8.19
CA VAL A 39 -2.83 -2.82 8.07
C VAL A 39 -1.48 -2.36 7.51
N HIS A 40 -0.45 -2.40 8.34
CA HIS A 40 0.92 -2.03 7.96
C HIS A 40 1.70 -3.28 7.57
N LEU A 41 2.11 -3.36 6.30
CA LEU A 41 3.00 -4.40 5.78
C LEU A 41 4.45 -3.97 6.06
N ALA A 42 4.98 -4.40 7.20
CA ALA A 42 6.26 -3.93 7.72
C ALA A 42 7.43 -4.76 7.17
N SER A 43 8.38 -4.11 6.49
CA SER A 43 9.63 -4.75 6.10
C SER A 43 10.53 -4.99 7.32
N ALA A 44 11.47 -5.93 7.24
CA ALA A 44 12.38 -6.28 8.33
C ALA A 44 13.18 -5.08 8.87
N SER A 45 13.43 -4.06 8.04
CA SER A 45 14.17 -2.86 8.45
C SER A 45 13.38 -1.93 9.37
N VAL A 46 12.05 -1.95 9.31
CA VAL A 46 11.15 -1.08 10.09
C VAL A 46 10.28 -1.84 11.08
N ASP A 47 10.23 -3.16 10.97
CA ASP A 47 9.49 -4.03 11.89
C ASP A 47 10.11 -3.96 13.30
N ASP A 48 9.30 -3.51 14.26
CA ASP A 48 9.65 -3.42 15.67
C ASP A 48 9.12 -4.60 16.51
N GLY A 49 8.53 -5.61 15.87
CA GLY A 49 7.95 -6.79 16.52
C GLY A 49 6.55 -6.58 17.08
N VAL A 50 6.06 -5.35 17.14
CA VAL A 50 4.71 -5.04 17.63
C VAL A 50 3.68 -5.41 16.55
N ARG A 51 2.74 -6.30 16.85
CA ARG A 51 1.71 -6.77 15.88
C ARG A 51 0.41 -6.00 15.95
N HIS A 52 0.02 -5.55 17.13
CA HIS A 52 -1.17 -4.73 17.35
C HIS A 52 -0.79 -3.45 18.07
N ASP A 53 -1.19 -2.32 17.55
CA ASP A 53 -0.80 -1.00 18.05
C ASP A 53 -1.93 0.02 17.86
N ARG A 54 -1.72 1.21 18.44
CA ARG A 54 -2.51 2.41 18.16
C ARG A 54 -1.60 3.56 17.79
N VAL A 55 -1.80 4.10 16.59
CA VAL A 55 -1.06 5.27 16.10
C VAL A 55 -2.07 6.38 15.80
N MET A 56 -1.91 7.54 16.41
CA MET A 56 -2.86 8.66 16.32
C MET A 56 -4.31 8.25 16.67
N GLY A 57 -4.48 7.31 17.62
CA GLY A 57 -5.78 6.76 18.02
C GLY A 57 -6.34 5.67 17.11
N LEU A 58 -5.73 5.43 15.95
CA LEU A 58 -6.19 4.43 14.97
C LEU A 58 -5.72 3.02 15.33
N PRO A 59 -6.56 1.99 15.19
CA PRO A 59 -6.14 0.61 15.34
C PRO A 59 -5.22 0.20 14.17
N VAL A 60 -4.07 -0.36 14.49
CA VAL A 60 -3.05 -0.81 13.53
C VAL A 60 -2.74 -2.28 13.73
N VAL A 61 -2.80 -3.05 12.66
CA VAL A 61 -2.26 -4.43 12.60
C VAL A 61 -1.00 -4.42 11.74
N ARG A 62 0.10 -4.97 12.24
CA ARG A 62 1.36 -5.06 11.48
C ARG A 62 1.61 -6.50 11.05
N LEU A 63 1.85 -6.68 9.77
CA LEU A 63 2.23 -7.94 9.16
C LEU A 63 3.66 -7.84 8.61
N PRO A 64 4.55 -8.79 8.93
CA PRO A 64 5.87 -8.83 8.31
C PRO A 64 5.72 -9.05 6.80
N MET A 65 6.37 -8.20 6.00
CA MET A 65 6.41 -8.40 4.56
C MET A 65 7.68 -7.81 3.97
N SER A 66 8.54 -8.65 3.45
CA SER A 66 9.70 -8.26 2.66
C SER A 66 9.49 -8.64 1.20
N LEU A 67 9.76 -7.71 0.29
CA LEU A 67 9.60 -7.93 -1.16
C LEU A 67 10.57 -9.00 -1.68
N SER A 68 11.70 -9.22 -0.99
CA SER A 68 12.67 -10.26 -1.30
C SER A 68 12.29 -11.66 -0.80
N ARG A 69 11.16 -11.79 -0.06
CA ARG A 69 10.72 -13.04 0.56
C ARG A 69 9.31 -13.40 0.09
N PRO A 70 9.16 -14.14 -1.01
CA PRO A 70 7.84 -14.44 -1.58
C PRO A 70 6.86 -15.13 -0.61
N HIS A 71 7.38 -15.93 0.32
CA HIS A 71 6.54 -16.58 1.34
C HIS A 71 5.90 -15.59 2.31
N GLU A 72 6.59 -14.47 2.66
CA GLU A 72 6.01 -13.41 3.48
C GLU A 72 4.91 -12.64 2.71
N VAL A 73 5.08 -12.43 1.40
CA VAL A 73 4.05 -11.82 0.54
C VAL A 73 2.80 -12.71 0.49
N LEU A 74 2.97 -14.04 0.36
CA LEU A 74 1.85 -14.98 0.37
C LEU A 74 1.17 -15.08 1.74
N ALA A 75 1.95 -15.03 2.83
CA ALA A 75 1.40 -14.98 4.19
C ALA A 75 0.60 -13.70 4.40
N ALA A 76 1.16 -12.54 4.04
CA ALA A 76 0.48 -11.24 4.12
C ALA A 76 -0.83 -11.26 3.32
N ARG A 77 -0.86 -11.86 2.13
CA ARG A 77 -2.10 -12.00 1.36
C ARG A 77 -3.21 -12.75 2.11
N ARG A 78 -2.88 -13.87 2.76
CA ARG A 78 -3.85 -14.68 3.52
C ARG A 78 -4.44 -13.86 4.67
N GLU A 79 -3.59 -13.19 5.44
CA GLU A 79 -3.99 -12.34 6.54
C GLU A 79 -4.84 -11.14 6.05
N LEU A 80 -4.43 -10.51 4.94
CA LEU A 80 -5.18 -9.39 4.35
C LEU A 80 -6.60 -9.77 3.97
N THR A 81 -6.83 -10.99 3.48
CA THR A 81 -8.18 -11.45 3.13
C THR A 81 -9.10 -11.39 4.35
N ALA A 82 -8.66 -11.92 5.50
CA ALA A 82 -9.43 -11.87 6.75
C ALA A 82 -9.54 -10.44 7.32
N LEU A 83 -8.44 -9.67 7.28
CA LEU A 83 -8.41 -8.32 7.85
C LEU A 83 -9.23 -7.29 7.06
N THR A 84 -9.46 -7.53 5.77
CA THR A 84 -10.29 -6.67 4.91
C THR A 84 -11.75 -7.10 4.86
N GLU A 85 -12.08 -8.27 5.42
CA GLU A 85 -13.45 -8.75 5.50
C GLU A 85 -14.35 -7.75 6.24
N GLY A 86 -15.54 -7.49 5.70
CA GLY A 86 -16.48 -6.53 6.24
C GLY A 86 -16.11 -5.06 6.07
N SER A 87 -15.04 -4.75 5.33
CA SER A 87 -14.76 -3.36 4.92
C SER A 87 -15.66 -2.96 3.75
N ASP A 88 -16.07 -1.70 3.72
CA ASP A 88 -16.77 -1.12 2.57
C ASP A 88 -15.80 -0.79 1.42
N VAL A 89 -14.55 -0.44 1.78
CA VAL A 89 -13.47 -0.09 0.84
C VAL A 89 -12.14 -0.60 1.37
N VAL A 90 -11.31 -1.13 0.49
CA VAL A 90 -9.88 -1.36 0.72
C VAL A 90 -9.08 -0.25 0.03
N HIS A 91 -8.29 0.48 0.82
CA HIS A 91 -7.46 1.58 0.33
C HIS A 91 -5.98 1.24 0.50
N THR A 92 -5.30 0.93 -0.60
CA THR A 92 -3.87 0.62 -0.59
C THR A 92 -3.02 1.86 -0.86
N HIS A 93 -1.87 1.98 -0.20
CA HIS A 93 -0.92 3.08 -0.38
C HIS A 93 0.47 2.55 -0.73
N ALA A 94 1.07 3.10 -1.76
CA ALA A 94 2.35 2.70 -2.38
C ALA A 94 2.27 1.36 -3.15
N VAL A 95 2.92 1.32 -4.31
CA VAL A 95 2.90 0.19 -5.27
C VAL A 95 3.27 -1.16 -4.66
N SER A 96 4.14 -1.18 -3.63
CA SER A 96 4.54 -2.39 -2.93
C SER A 96 3.38 -3.13 -2.23
N THR A 97 2.30 -2.41 -1.88
CA THR A 97 1.08 -2.99 -1.30
C THR A 97 0.25 -3.77 -2.30
N LEU A 98 0.50 -3.60 -3.59
CA LEU A 98 -0.20 -4.33 -4.65
C LEU A 98 0.32 -5.76 -4.82
N LEU A 99 1.53 -6.07 -4.33
CA LEU A 99 2.15 -7.40 -4.50
C LEU A 99 1.36 -8.54 -3.87
N PRO A 100 0.83 -8.44 -2.63
CA PRO A 100 -0.05 -9.46 -2.08
C PRO A 100 -1.29 -9.74 -2.94
N TYR A 101 -1.70 -8.76 -3.72
CA TYR A 101 -2.86 -8.87 -4.62
C TYR A 101 -2.48 -9.25 -6.06
N ALA A 102 -1.21 -9.58 -6.37
CA ALA A 102 -0.78 -9.96 -7.72
C ALA A 102 -1.53 -11.18 -8.28
N LEU A 103 -1.89 -12.15 -7.44
CA LEU A 103 -2.62 -13.38 -7.81
C LEU A 103 -4.13 -13.33 -7.50
N GLY A 104 -4.66 -12.18 -7.13
CA GLY A 104 -6.07 -12.00 -6.79
C GLY A 104 -6.31 -10.55 -6.41
N ARG A 105 -7.56 -10.16 -6.16
CA ARG A 105 -7.91 -8.81 -5.73
C ARG A 105 -8.73 -8.88 -4.43
N PRO A 106 -8.85 -7.81 -3.66
CA PRO A 106 -9.84 -7.74 -2.58
C PRO A 106 -11.26 -7.91 -3.17
N HIS A 107 -12.19 -8.42 -2.37
CA HIS A 107 -13.59 -8.54 -2.77
C HIS A 107 -14.32 -7.20 -2.75
N GLN A 108 -13.81 -6.26 -1.96
CA GLN A 108 -14.33 -4.92 -1.77
C GLN A 108 -13.90 -3.97 -2.91
N PRO A 109 -14.60 -2.85 -3.12
CA PRO A 109 -14.10 -1.73 -3.92
C PRO A 109 -12.69 -1.36 -3.50
N TRP A 110 -11.81 -1.21 -4.49
CA TRP A 110 -10.38 -1.06 -4.26
C TRP A 110 -9.85 0.27 -4.77
N LEU A 111 -9.49 1.15 -3.83
CA LEU A 111 -8.80 2.41 -4.08
C LEU A 111 -7.29 2.21 -3.86
N HIS A 112 -6.48 2.79 -4.71
CA HIS A 112 -5.02 2.88 -4.53
C HIS A 112 -4.55 4.32 -4.60
N THR A 113 -3.63 4.69 -3.70
CA THR A 113 -2.93 5.98 -3.78
C THR A 113 -1.44 5.74 -3.93
N GLU A 114 -0.88 6.20 -5.06
CA GLU A 114 0.56 6.16 -5.27
C GLU A 114 1.24 7.46 -4.81
N HIS A 115 2.33 7.28 -4.09
CA HIS A 115 3.10 8.38 -3.49
C HIS A 115 4.51 8.52 -4.06
N TRP A 116 4.98 7.52 -4.82
CA TRP A 116 6.39 7.42 -5.16
C TRP A 116 6.66 7.51 -6.66
N SER A 117 7.19 8.64 -7.09
CA SER A 117 7.64 8.87 -8.47
C SER A 117 8.97 8.17 -8.82
N GLY A 118 9.68 7.63 -7.80
CA GLY A 118 11.05 7.13 -8.00
C GLY A 118 11.17 5.92 -8.93
N ILE A 119 10.12 5.13 -9.16
CA ILE A 119 10.17 4.01 -10.12
C ILE A 119 10.28 4.52 -11.55
N ALA A 120 9.50 5.54 -11.90
CA ALA A 120 9.55 6.15 -13.23
C ALA A 120 10.89 6.88 -13.46
N GLN A 121 11.40 7.60 -12.44
CA GLN A 121 12.63 8.39 -12.53
C GLN A 121 13.90 7.54 -12.44
N ARG A 122 13.94 6.49 -11.61
CA ARG A 122 15.12 5.62 -11.44
C ARG A 122 15.20 4.47 -12.44
N GLY A 123 14.22 4.30 -13.29
CA GLY A 123 14.23 3.25 -14.31
C GLY A 123 15.47 3.28 -15.23
N ALA A 124 16.08 4.47 -15.41
CA ALA A 124 17.30 4.63 -16.18
C ALA A 124 18.57 4.13 -15.44
N GLU A 125 18.58 4.18 -14.12
CA GLU A 125 19.73 3.81 -13.27
C GLU A 125 19.71 2.32 -12.86
N LEU A 126 18.57 1.64 -13.02
CA LEU A 126 18.43 0.22 -12.69
C LEU A 126 19.03 -0.65 -13.80
N GLY A 127 19.75 -1.71 -13.43
CA GLY A 127 20.16 -2.76 -14.35
C GLY A 127 18.93 -3.41 -15.03
N SER A 128 19.13 -4.05 -16.17
CA SER A 128 18.07 -4.59 -17.04
C SER A 128 17.07 -5.49 -16.30
N LEU A 129 17.57 -6.37 -15.44
CA LEU A 129 16.73 -7.30 -14.67
C LEU A 129 15.85 -6.57 -13.60
N ALA A 130 16.44 -5.62 -12.89
CA ALA A 130 15.71 -4.82 -11.90
C ALA A 130 14.66 -3.93 -12.58
N ARG A 131 14.97 -3.40 -13.76
CA ARG A 131 14.02 -2.65 -14.59
C ARG A 131 12.84 -3.52 -15.04
N ALA A 132 13.11 -4.74 -15.51
CA ALA A 132 12.06 -5.68 -15.90
C ALA A 132 11.15 -6.02 -14.69
N GLY A 133 11.73 -6.26 -13.52
CA GLY A 133 10.97 -6.47 -12.27
C GLY A 133 10.10 -5.28 -11.90
N ALA A 134 10.63 -4.06 -11.97
CA ALA A 134 9.88 -2.82 -11.72
C ALA A 134 8.70 -2.66 -12.70
N GLN A 135 8.90 -2.96 -13.99
CA GLN A 135 7.84 -2.91 -15.00
C GLN A 135 6.71 -3.92 -14.70
N VAL A 136 7.04 -5.11 -14.21
CA VAL A 136 6.03 -6.10 -13.79
C VAL A 136 5.21 -5.57 -12.62
N VAL A 137 5.87 -4.97 -11.61
CA VAL A 137 5.19 -4.41 -10.43
C VAL A 137 4.29 -3.24 -10.82
N LEU A 138 4.76 -2.34 -11.71
CA LEU A 138 3.95 -1.20 -12.20
C LEU A 138 2.70 -1.64 -12.98
N ARG A 139 2.70 -2.83 -13.61
CA ARG A 139 1.48 -3.37 -14.24
C ARG A 139 0.39 -3.71 -13.23
N LEU A 140 0.73 -3.88 -11.95
CA LEU A 140 -0.26 -4.11 -10.89
C LEU A 140 -1.12 -2.87 -10.64
N GLU A 141 -0.65 -1.66 -11.02
CA GLU A 141 -1.44 -0.42 -10.98
C GLU A 141 -2.75 -0.49 -11.80
N ARG A 142 -2.85 -1.46 -12.71
CA ARG A 142 -4.08 -1.71 -13.48
C ARG A 142 -5.18 -2.41 -12.69
N ARG A 143 -4.87 -2.95 -11.51
CA ARG A 143 -5.77 -3.83 -10.76
C ARG A 143 -6.76 -3.11 -9.84
N PRO A 144 -6.38 -2.02 -9.16
CA PRO A 144 -7.33 -1.22 -8.38
C PRO A 144 -8.44 -0.64 -9.25
N ASP A 145 -9.63 -0.45 -8.69
CA ASP A 145 -10.76 0.16 -9.40
C ASP A 145 -10.48 1.64 -9.67
N VAL A 146 -9.92 2.33 -8.67
CA VAL A 146 -9.52 3.74 -8.76
C VAL A 146 -8.08 3.88 -8.30
N VAL A 147 -7.29 4.67 -9.02
CA VAL A 147 -5.94 5.08 -8.62
C VAL A 147 -5.87 6.58 -8.50
N THR A 148 -5.38 7.05 -7.37
CA THR A 148 -5.08 8.46 -7.11
C THR A 148 -3.58 8.66 -6.94
N THR A 149 -3.11 9.86 -7.19
CA THR A 149 -1.69 10.23 -7.08
C THR A 149 -1.54 11.52 -6.31
N VAL A 150 -0.36 11.73 -5.73
CA VAL A 150 -0.05 12.94 -4.94
C VAL A 150 0.42 14.12 -5.81
N SER A 151 0.55 13.94 -7.13
CA SER A 151 0.92 15.01 -8.06
C SER A 151 0.49 14.70 -9.50
N ASP A 152 0.29 15.75 -10.29
CA ASP A 152 -0.05 15.63 -11.71
C ASP A 152 1.06 14.95 -12.52
N GLN A 153 2.33 15.18 -12.15
CA GLN A 153 3.45 14.51 -12.79
C GLN A 153 3.37 12.99 -12.60
N LEU A 154 3.12 12.54 -11.37
CA LEU A 154 2.96 11.11 -11.08
C LEU A 154 1.73 10.53 -11.80
N ALA A 155 0.64 11.29 -11.88
CA ALA A 155 -0.53 10.90 -12.66
C ALA A 155 -0.19 10.71 -14.14
N ALA A 156 0.59 11.61 -14.73
CA ALA A 156 1.04 11.51 -16.13
C ALA A 156 1.90 10.26 -16.34
N ASP A 157 2.83 9.98 -15.43
CA ASP A 157 3.71 8.80 -15.50
C ASP A 157 2.90 7.48 -15.40
N LEU A 158 1.89 7.44 -14.53
CA LEU A 158 1.06 6.24 -14.34
C LEU A 158 0.04 6.00 -15.48
N ARG A 159 -0.35 7.03 -16.24
CA ARG A 159 -1.23 6.86 -17.42
C ARG A 159 -0.65 5.90 -18.46
N ALA A 160 0.67 5.80 -18.58
CA ALA A 160 1.32 4.83 -19.44
C ALA A 160 1.01 3.37 -19.05
N TYR A 161 0.69 3.13 -17.76
CA TYR A 161 0.35 1.82 -17.22
C TYR A 161 -1.16 1.60 -17.10
N ARG A 162 -1.97 2.67 -17.13
CA ARG A 162 -3.45 2.66 -17.06
C ARG A 162 -4.08 3.44 -18.23
N PRO A 163 -3.99 2.97 -19.48
CA PRO A 163 -4.45 3.74 -20.63
C PRO A 163 -5.98 3.94 -20.70
N HIS A 164 -6.78 3.21 -19.89
CA HIS A 164 -8.26 3.24 -19.91
C HIS A 164 -8.87 3.37 -18.50
N GLY A 165 -8.13 3.86 -17.50
CA GLY A 165 -8.61 4.01 -16.12
C GLY A 165 -8.73 5.49 -15.71
N GLU A 166 -9.79 5.82 -14.95
CA GLU A 166 -9.84 7.01 -14.11
C GLU A 166 -8.92 6.85 -12.89
#